data_5c27ca2b93d7012c3ff4b9948dcf71cb
#
_entry.id   5c27ca2b93d7012c3ff4b9948dcf71cb
#
_cell.length_a   1.000
_cell.length_b   1.000
_cell.length_c   1.000
_cell.angle_alpha   90.00
_cell.angle_beta   90.00
_cell.angle_gamma   90.00
#
_symmetry.space_group_name_H-M   'P 1'
#
loop_
_entity.id
_entity.type
_entity.pdbx_description
1 polymer ?
#
loop_
_entity_poly.entity_id
_entity_poly.type
_entity_poly.pdbx_seq_one_letter_code
_entity_poly.pdbx_strand_id
1 'polypeptide(L)'
;MKTLCHPDGSAKTTGGTTGAGATKAVAVSGGMSFNDGTPESSVTLRMAQILKDKLLAAGYDVLMVRDGSDVQLDNVARTVICNNAADCHIALHWDGDGLSYDKGCFYISVPGGIKGMEPVASHWQQHDALGASLIEGLRAHGAKINGNGSMAIDLTQTSYSTVPSVDVELGNACSCLLYTSPSPRDRQKS
;
A
#
# COMPACT_ATOMS: atom_id res chain seq x y z
N MET A 1 21.17 -3.77 -2.60
CA MET A 1 19.97 -4.43 -3.16
C MET A 1 19.96 -5.88 -2.73
N LYS A 2 18.81 -6.39 -2.31
CA LYS A 2 18.60 -7.82 -2.06
C LYS A 2 17.91 -8.45 -3.25
N THR A 3 18.19 -9.71 -3.53
CA THR A 3 17.33 -10.50 -4.41
C THR A 3 16.20 -11.04 -3.55
N LEU A 4 14.98 -10.73 -3.92
CA LEU A 4 13.79 -11.28 -3.28
C LEU A 4 13.31 -12.48 -4.08
N CYS A 5 12.87 -13.51 -3.39
CA CYS A 5 12.36 -14.73 -4.00
C CYS A 5 10.94 -15.00 -3.50
N HIS A 6 10.17 -15.71 -4.30
CA HIS A 6 8.96 -16.35 -3.85
C HIS A 6 9.29 -17.54 -2.92
N PRO A 7 8.32 -18.09 -2.18
CA PRO A 7 8.55 -19.23 -1.31
C PRO A 7 9.11 -20.47 -2.01
N ASP A 8 8.87 -20.62 -3.32
CA ASP A 8 9.43 -21.69 -4.16
C ASP A 8 10.88 -21.45 -4.61
N GLY A 9 11.50 -20.33 -4.17
CA GLY A 9 12.87 -19.96 -4.51
C GLY A 9 13.03 -19.21 -5.84
N SER A 10 11.96 -19.02 -6.62
CA SER A 10 12.01 -18.21 -7.84
C SER A 10 12.21 -16.73 -7.52
N ALA A 11 12.92 -16.00 -8.39
CA ALA A 11 13.21 -14.59 -8.16
C ALA A 11 11.93 -13.74 -8.29
N LYS A 12 11.73 -12.84 -7.34
CA LYS A 12 10.62 -11.90 -7.31
C LYS A 12 10.92 -10.66 -8.13
N THR A 13 9.98 -10.23 -8.95
CA THR A 13 10.08 -8.96 -9.67
C THR A 13 9.68 -7.78 -8.77
N THR A 14 10.23 -6.61 -9.03
CA THR A 14 9.80 -5.37 -8.42
C THR A 14 8.82 -4.66 -9.35
N GLY A 15 7.55 -4.63 -8.98
CA GLY A 15 6.51 -3.98 -9.77
C GLY A 15 6.21 -4.68 -11.10
N GLY A 16 6.60 -5.93 -11.27
CA GLY A 16 6.25 -6.72 -12.44
C GLY A 16 4.88 -7.34 -12.34
N THR A 17 4.28 -7.65 -13.47
CA THR A 17 2.95 -8.29 -13.55
C THR A 17 3.00 -9.82 -13.59
N THR A 18 4.18 -10.40 -13.66
CA THR A 18 4.35 -11.81 -14.05
C THR A 18 4.76 -12.76 -12.94
N GLY A 19 5.01 -12.29 -11.75
CA GLY A 19 5.51 -13.18 -10.69
C GLY A 19 6.99 -13.47 -10.83
N ALA A 20 7.39 -14.69 -10.87
CA ALA A 20 8.81 -15.11 -10.90
C ALA A 20 9.64 -14.38 -11.99
N GLY A 21 10.73 -13.78 -11.59
CA GLY A 21 11.63 -13.06 -12.49
C GLY A 21 13.00 -12.81 -11.86
N ALA A 22 13.95 -12.40 -12.66
CA ALA A 22 15.34 -12.17 -12.25
C ALA A 22 15.63 -10.76 -11.70
N THR A 23 14.60 -10.00 -11.35
CA THR A 23 14.73 -8.61 -10.93
C THR A 23 15.21 -8.51 -9.48
N LYS A 24 16.12 -7.57 -9.22
CA LYS A 24 16.58 -7.24 -7.88
C LYS A 24 15.68 -6.15 -7.30
N ALA A 25 15.14 -6.40 -6.12
CA ALA A 25 14.40 -5.40 -5.35
C ALA A 25 15.34 -4.54 -4.50
N VAL A 26 15.00 -3.28 -4.32
CA VAL A 26 15.64 -2.41 -3.35
C VAL A 26 15.23 -2.87 -1.95
N ALA A 27 16.20 -3.03 -1.05
CA ALA A 27 15.90 -3.50 0.30
C ALA A 27 15.06 -2.49 1.10
N VAL A 28 15.37 -1.21 0.94
CA VAL A 28 14.59 -0.09 1.52
C VAL A 28 14.41 0.95 0.42
N SER A 29 13.17 1.38 0.19
CA SER A 29 12.83 2.41 -0.77
C SER A 29 12.58 3.74 -0.06
N GLY A 30 13.01 4.85 -0.66
CA GLY A 30 12.71 6.20 -0.19
C GLY A 30 11.30 6.68 -0.56
N GLY A 31 10.57 5.93 -1.39
CA GLY A 31 9.31 6.37 -1.96
C GLY A 31 9.49 7.38 -3.11
N MET A 32 8.38 7.92 -3.59
CA MET A 32 8.36 8.98 -4.59
C MET A 32 8.34 10.38 -3.94
N SER A 33 8.38 11.42 -4.76
CA SER A 33 8.07 12.80 -4.36
C SER A 33 6.91 13.35 -5.18
N PHE A 34 6.05 14.12 -4.54
CA PHE A 34 5.00 14.85 -5.23
C PHE A 34 5.57 15.96 -6.11
N ASN A 35 4.75 16.52 -6.99
CA ASN A 35 5.17 17.57 -7.91
C ASN A 35 5.61 18.87 -7.21
N ASP A 36 5.20 19.10 -5.97
CA ASP A 36 5.63 20.22 -5.14
C ASP A 36 6.92 19.92 -4.34
N GLY A 37 7.51 18.75 -4.54
CA GLY A 37 8.71 18.29 -3.84
C GLY A 37 8.45 17.62 -2.49
N THR A 38 7.21 17.52 -2.04
CA THR A 38 6.88 16.86 -0.78
C THR A 38 7.19 15.35 -0.86
N PRO A 39 7.96 14.77 0.08
CA PRO A 39 8.23 13.33 0.07
C PRO A 39 6.97 12.53 0.37
N GLU A 40 6.75 11.44 -0.36
CA GLU A 40 5.67 10.49 -0.11
C GLU A 40 5.65 10.00 1.35
N SER A 41 6.83 9.73 1.91
CA SER A 41 6.97 9.24 3.28
C SER A 41 6.36 10.17 4.35
N SER A 42 6.32 11.48 4.10
CA SER A 42 5.69 12.46 5.01
C SER A 42 4.18 12.40 4.93
N VAL A 43 3.64 12.23 3.72
CA VAL A 43 2.20 12.19 3.47
C VAL A 43 1.61 10.87 3.93
N THR A 44 2.27 9.76 3.64
CA THR A 44 1.83 8.43 4.07
C THR A 44 1.84 8.30 5.59
N LEU A 45 2.86 8.83 6.29
CA LEU A 45 2.87 8.86 7.75
C LEU A 45 1.69 9.64 8.33
N ARG A 46 1.44 10.84 7.81
CA ARG A 46 0.29 11.66 8.26
C ARG A 46 -1.04 10.95 8.03
N MET A 47 -1.20 10.34 6.86
CA MET A 47 -2.43 9.59 6.54
C MET A 47 -2.58 8.38 7.45
N ALA A 48 -1.51 7.64 7.70
CA ALA A 48 -1.52 6.49 8.60
C ALA A 48 -1.86 6.89 10.04
N GLN A 49 -1.37 8.02 10.54
CA GLN A 49 -1.73 8.55 11.86
C GLN A 49 -3.22 8.93 11.95
N ILE A 50 -3.76 9.57 10.92
CA ILE A 50 -5.21 9.87 10.84
C ILE A 50 -6.04 8.58 10.82
N LEU A 51 -5.62 7.59 10.04
CA LEU A 51 -6.30 6.29 9.97
C LEU A 51 -6.23 5.56 11.32
N LYS A 52 -5.05 5.55 11.96
CA LYS A 52 -4.87 5.00 13.31
C LYS A 52 -5.89 5.58 14.29
N ASP A 53 -6.00 6.92 14.38
CA ASP A 53 -6.91 7.57 15.31
C ASP A 53 -8.38 7.18 15.06
N LYS A 54 -8.77 7.06 13.79
CA LYS A 54 -10.11 6.62 13.40
C LYS A 54 -10.37 5.14 13.74
N LEU A 55 -9.41 4.27 13.53
CA LEU A 55 -9.51 2.85 13.85
C LEU A 55 -9.59 2.63 15.36
N LEU A 56 -8.75 3.31 16.15
CA LEU A 56 -8.81 3.26 17.61
C LEU A 56 -10.16 3.75 18.13
N ALA A 57 -10.69 4.84 17.57
CA ALA A 57 -12.02 5.35 17.93
C ALA A 57 -13.16 4.38 17.54
N ALA A 58 -12.93 3.52 16.57
CA ALA A 58 -13.86 2.47 16.16
C ALA A 58 -13.69 1.16 16.94
N GLY A 59 -12.75 1.10 17.90
CA GLY A 59 -12.52 -0.05 18.77
C GLY A 59 -11.54 -1.09 18.23
N TYR A 60 -10.75 -0.76 17.22
CA TYR A 60 -9.67 -1.63 16.73
C TYR A 60 -8.36 -1.33 17.44
N ASP A 61 -7.53 -2.34 17.64
CA ASP A 61 -6.13 -2.17 18.01
C ASP A 61 -5.31 -1.83 16.76
N VAL A 62 -4.32 -0.95 16.89
CA VAL A 62 -3.50 -0.51 15.75
C VAL A 62 -2.02 -0.59 16.09
N LEU A 63 -1.30 -1.38 15.32
CA LEU A 63 0.15 -1.43 15.33
C LEU A 63 0.70 -0.59 14.16
N MET A 64 1.39 0.48 14.46
CA MET A 64 2.11 1.27 13.46
C MET A 64 3.51 0.68 13.25
N VAL A 65 3.83 0.25 12.02
CA VAL A 65 5.21 -0.18 11.67
C VAL A 65 6.18 1.01 11.73
N ARG A 66 5.68 2.21 11.47
CA ARG A 66 6.37 3.49 11.65
C ARG A 66 5.39 4.52 12.17
N ASP A 67 5.70 5.17 13.29
CA ASP A 67 4.84 6.19 13.92
C ASP A 67 5.66 7.44 14.35
N GLY A 68 6.55 7.89 13.53
CA GLY A 68 7.41 9.05 13.82
C GLY A 68 8.64 9.07 12.93
N SER A 69 9.81 8.91 13.54
CA SER A 69 11.08 8.88 12.82
C SER A 69 11.16 7.69 11.86
N ASP A 70 12.06 7.82 10.89
CA ASP A 70 12.31 6.75 9.92
C ASP A 70 12.79 5.46 10.61
N VAL A 71 12.33 4.34 10.09
CA VAL A 71 12.75 3.00 10.51
C VAL A 71 13.26 2.23 9.28
N GLN A 72 14.50 1.78 9.34
CA GLN A 72 15.17 1.10 8.23
C GLN A 72 14.74 -0.37 8.11
N LEU A 73 13.45 -0.60 7.92
CA LEU A 73 12.86 -1.92 7.72
C LEU A 73 12.62 -2.19 6.23
N ASP A 74 13.15 -3.28 5.71
CA ASP A 74 12.81 -3.73 4.36
C ASP A 74 11.39 -4.32 4.30
N ASN A 75 10.86 -4.52 3.10
CA ASN A 75 9.49 -4.99 2.90
C ASN A 75 9.24 -6.39 3.50
N VAL A 76 10.26 -7.26 3.56
CA VAL A 76 10.14 -8.58 4.21
C VAL A 76 9.99 -8.41 5.72
N ALA A 77 10.83 -7.59 6.35
CA ALA A 77 10.75 -7.33 7.79
C ALA A 77 9.40 -6.74 8.21
N ARG A 78 8.87 -5.79 7.43
CA ARG A 78 7.52 -5.22 7.65
C ARG A 78 6.44 -6.29 7.59
N THR A 79 6.49 -7.14 6.56
CA THR A 79 5.53 -8.24 6.40
C THR A 79 5.62 -9.24 7.54
N VAL A 80 6.82 -9.61 7.99
CA VAL A 80 7.02 -10.51 9.12
C VAL A 80 6.45 -9.93 10.43
N ILE A 81 6.64 -8.63 10.67
CA ILE A 81 6.06 -7.95 11.84
C ILE A 81 4.53 -8.10 11.80
N CYS A 82 3.90 -7.78 10.67
CA CYS A 82 2.45 -7.85 10.53
C CYS A 82 1.92 -9.29 10.65
N ASN A 83 2.58 -10.27 10.03
CA ASN A 83 2.21 -11.68 10.13
C ASN A 83 2.18 -12.21 11.57
N ASN A 84 3.02 -11.65 12.47
CA ASN A 84 3.13 -12.11 13.84
C ASN A 84 2.30 -11.31 14.85
N ALA A 85 1.78 -10.14 14.46
CA ALA A 85 1.21 -9.20 15.42
C ALA A 85 -0.12 -8.58 15.00
N ALA A 86 -0.65 -8.90 13.80
CA ALA A 86 -1.86 -8.27 13.29
C ALA A 86 -2.80 -9.26 12.62
N ASP A 87 -4.10 -8.94 12.60
CA ASP A 87 -5.12 -9.68 11.87
C ASP A 87 -5.23 -9.23 10.40
N CYS A 88 -4.73 -8.04 10.08
CA CYS A 88 -4.59 -7.56 8.70
C CYS A 88 -3.45 -6.53 8.59
N HIS A 89 -2.97 -6.31 7.37
CA HIS A 89 -1.90 -5.37 7.06
C HIS A 89 -2.33 -4.41 5.97
N ILE A 90 -2.25 -3.11 6.22
CA ILE A 90 -2.55 -2.05 5.26
C ILE A 90 -1.29 -1.21 5.06
N ALA A 91 -0.80 -1.12 3.82
CA ALA A 91 0.21 -0.17 3.41
C ALA A 91 -0.44 0.96 2.61
N LEU A 92 -0.06 2.20 2.89
CA LEU A 92 -0.58 3.39 2.23
C LEU A 92 0.51 4.01 1.36
N HIS A 93 0.17 4.25 0.11
CA HIS A 93 1.09 4.76 -0.90
C HIS A 93 0.46 5.81 -1.81
N TRP A 94 1.30 6.50 -2.57
CA TRP A 94 0.98 7.29 -3.74
C TRP A 94 1.88 6.87 -4.90
N ASP A 95 1.26 6.55 -6.04
CA ASP A 95 1.96 5.97 -7.20
C ASP A 95 2.90 6.99 -7.87
N GLY A 96 4.15 6.59 -8.07
CA GLY A 96 5.18 7.32 -8.81
C GLY A 96 5.13 7.03 -10.32
N ASP A 97 3.98 7.16 -10.96
CA ASP A 97 3.73 6.75 -12.35
C ASP A 97 4.20 7.77 -13.41
N GLY A 98 4.63 8.95 -12.99
CA GLY A 98 5.10 10.02 -13.89
C GLY A 98 3.99 10.71 -14.70
N LEU A 99 2.72 10.44 -14.42
CA LEU A 99 1.60 11.11 -15.10
C LEU A 99 1.47 12.58 -14.69
N SER A 100 0.92 13.39 -15.59
CA SER A 100 0.66 14.82 -15.36
C SER A 100 -0.77 15.11 -14.88
N TYR A 101 -1.53 14.10 -14.52
CA TYR A 101 -2.90 14.22 -14.02
C TYR A 101 -3.16 13.26 -12.86
N ASP A 102 -4.12 13.58 -12.02
CA ASP A 102 -4.56 12.70 -10.95
C ASP A 102 -5.19 11.43 -11.54
N LYS A 103 -4.57 10.30 -11.27
CA LYS A 103 -4.97 8.98 -11.74
C LYS A 103 -6.16 8.41 -10.94
N GLY A 104 -6.25 8.77 -9.66
CA GLY A 104 -7.22 8.21 -8.72
C GLY A 104 -6.66 7.01 -7.94
N CYS A 105 -7.45 6.56 -6.96
CA CYS A 105 -7.08 5.49 -6.04
C CYS A 105 -7.22 4.10 -6.66
N PHE A 106 -6.39 3.17 -6.24
CA PHE A 106 -6.50 1.74 -6.54
C PHE A 106 -5.74 0.92 -5.50
N TYR A 107 -6.01 -0.37 -5.44
CA TYR A 107 -5.19 -1.28 -4.64
C TYR A 107 -4.36 -2.19 -5.54
N ILE A 108 -3.26 -2.68 -4.99
CA ILE A 108 -2.41 -3.65 -5.68
C ILE A 108 -2.96 -5.04 -5.45
N SER A 109 -3.49 -5.64 -6.53
CA SER A 109 -4.01 -7.01 -6.52
C SER A 109 -2.92 -8.03 -6.85
N VAL A 110 -3.16 -9.27 -6.46
CA VAL A 110 -2.21 -10.37 -6.69
C VAL A 110 -2.24 -10.80 -8.15
N PRO A 111 -1.09 -10.85 -8.86
CA PRO A 111 -1.01 -11.34 -10.22
C PRO A 111 -1.40 -12.83 -10.34
N GLY A 112 -2.07 -13.18 -11.43
CA GLY A 112 -2.48 -14.55 -11.70
C GLY A 112 -1.33 -15.57 -11.68
N GLY A 113 -0.14 -15.15 -12.14
CA GLY A 113 1.04 -16.01 -12.21
C GLY A 113 1.57 -16.53 -10.87
N ILE A 114 1.23 -15.87 -9.74
CA ILE A 114 1.69 -16.28 -8.41
C ILE A 114 0.57 -16.82 -7.52
N LYS A 115 -0.68 -16.82 -7.99
CA LYS A 115 -1.83 -17.29 -7.19
C LYS A 115 -1.79 -18.79 -6.85
N GLY A 116 -0.96 -19.57 -7.54
CA GLY A 116 -0.71 -20.99 -7.22
C GLY A 116 0.45 -21.25 -6.27
N MET A 117 1.19 -20.21 -5.83
CA MET A 117 2.36 -20.34 -4.96
C MET A 117 1.99 -20.07 -3.50
N GLU A 118 2.42 -20.92 -2.57
CA GLU A 118 2.25 -20.63 -1.13
C GLU A 118 3.26 -19.56 -0.65
N PRO A 119 2.87 -18.69 0.29
CA PRO A 119 1.58 -18.62 1.00
C PRO A 119 0.48 -17.89 0.20
N VAL A 120 0.77 -17.38 -0.98
CA VAL A 120 -0.18 -16.61 -1.82
C VAL A 120 -1.44 -17.42 -2.13
N ALA A 121 -1.27 -18.69 -2.49
CA ALA A 121 -2.38 -19.58 -2.85
C ALA A 121 -3.46 -19.65 -1.76
N SER A 122 -3.04 -19.66 -0.51
CA SER A 122 -3.96 -19.73 0.64
C SER A 122 -4.55 -18.37 1.06
N HIS A 123 -4.01 -17.24 0.58
CA HIS A 123 -4.34 -15.92 1.15
C HIS A 123 -4.79 -14.86 0.12
N TRP A 124 -4.54 -15.06 -1.19
CA TRP A 124 -4.77 -14.01 -2.18
C TRP A 124 -6.23 -13.52 -2.25
N GLN A 125 -7.22 -14.38 -2.01
CA GLN A 125 -8.63 -13.98 -1.99
C GLN A 125 -8.91 -12.99 -0.87
N GLN A 126 -8.28 -13.19 0.29
CA GLN A 126 -8.42 -12.28 1.44
C GLN A 126 -7.71 -10.95 1.18
N HIS A 127 -6.55 -10.96 0.51
CA HIS A 127 -5.85 -9.75 0.08
C HIS A 127 -6.72 -8.93 -0.86
N ASP A 128 -7.24 -9.56 -1.92
CA ASP A 128 -8.10 -8.89 -2.91
C ASP A 128 -9.43 -8.41 -2.27
N ALA A 129 -10.03 -9.17 -1.36
CA ALA A 129 -11.25 -8.77 -0.66
C ALA A 129 -11.04 -7.53 0.23
N LEU A 130 -9.93 -7.46 0.97
CA LEU A 130 -9.56 -6.30 1.78
C LEU A 130 -9.35 -5.07 0.89
N GLY A 131 -8.60 -5.21 -0.20
CA GLY A 131 -8.36 -4.13 -1.16
C GLY A 131 -9.64 -3.61 -1.81
N ALA A 132 -10.50 -4.51 -2.28
CA ALA A 132 -11.77 -4.15 -2.87
C ALA A 132 -12.68 -3.40 -1.88
N SER A 133 -12.73 -3.84 -0.62
CA SER A 133 -13.53 -3.19 0.43
C SER A 133 -13.05 -1.76 0.72
N LEU A 134 -11.73 -1.54 0.76
CA LEU A 134 -11.16 -0.21 0.97
C LEU A 134 -11.46 0.72 -0.22
N ILE A 135 -11.34 0.24 -1.45
CA ILE A 135 -11.66 1.01 -2.66
C ILE A 135 -13.15 1.35 -2.72
N GLU A 136 -14.05 0.45 -2.36
CA GLU A 136 -15.48 0.75 -2.28
C GLU A 136 -15.77 1.81 -1.21
N GLY A 137 -15.11 1.74 -0.04
CA GLY A 137 -15.21 2.77 0.98
C GLY A 137 -14.73 4.14 0.47
N LEU A 138 -13.58 4.20 -0.21
CA LEU A 138 -13.06 5.43 -0.80
C LEU A 138 -14.02 5.99 -1.88
N ARG A 139 -14.57 5.13 -2.75
CA ARG A 139 -15.55 5.50 -3.77
C ARG A 139 -16.82 6.07 -3.16
N ALA A 140 -17.36 5.44 -2.14
CA ALA A 140 -18.55 5.89 -1.44
C ALA A 140 -18.39 7.28 -0.80
N HIS A 141 -17.15 7.67 -0.48
CA HIS A 141 -16.82 8.98 0.06
C HIS A 141 -16.28 9.98 -0.99
N GLY A 142 -16.48 9.68 -2.27
CA GLY A 142 -16.20 10.61 -3.37
C GLY A 142 -14.76 10.62 -3.86
N ALA A 143 -13.93 9.67 -3.46
CA ALA A 143 -12.59 9.54 -4.03
C ALA A 143 -12.65 9.13 -5.51
N LYS A 144 -11.78 9.70 -6.32
CA LYS A 144 -11.59 9.26 -7.71
C LYS A 144 -10.94 7.89 -7.70
N ILE A 145 -11.46 6.97 -8.49
CA ILE A 145 -10.95 5.61 -8.59
C ILE A 145 -10.35 5.38 -9.97
N ASN A 146 -9.16 4.78 -10.01
CA ASN A 146 -8.48 4.40 -11.24
C ASN A 146 -9.10 3.11 -11.81
N GLY A 147 -9.66 3.18 -13.01
CA GLY A 147 -10.25 2.03 -13.69
C GLY A 147 -11.27 1.28 -12.84
N ASN A 148 -11.05 -0.01 -12.63
CA ASN A 148 -11.88 -0.86 -11.76
C ASN A 148 -11.46 -0.79 -10.27
N GLY A 149 -10.41 -0.04 -9.94
CA GLY A 149 -9.89 0.11 -8.58
C GLY A 149 -8.79 -0.88 -8.19
N SER A 150 -8.28 -1.67 -9.14
CA SER A 150 -7.17 -2.59 -8.87
C SER A 150 -6.14 -2.61 -9.99
N MET A 151 -4.90 -2.93 -9.63
CA MET A 151 -3.79 -3.16 -10.56
C MET A 151 -2.97 -4.36 -10.07
N ALA A 152 -2.72 -5.34 -10.94
CA ALA A 152 -1.98 -6.55 -10.58
C ALA A 152 -0.47 -6.29 -10.62
N ILE A 153 0.17 -6.34 -9.45
CA ILE A 153 1.62 -6.18 -9.30
C ILE A 153 2.14 -7.23 -8.31
N ASP A 154 3.31 -7.79 -8.60
CA ASP A 154 3.99 -8.73 -7.70
C ASP A 154 4.71 -7.97 -6.58
N LEU A 155 4.05 -7.83 -5.43
CA LEU A 155 4.62 -7.18 -4.24
C LEU A 155 5.11 -8.18 -3.21
N THR A 156 6.23 -7.86 -2.57
CA THR A 156 6.77 -8.61 -1.42
C THR A 156 5.73 -8.78 -0.31
N GLN A 157 5.00 -7.73 -0.01
CA GLN A 157 3.96 -7.73 1.02
C GLN A 157 2.91 -8.83 0.77
N THR A 158 2.29 -8.87 -0.40
CA THR A 158 1.27 -9.86 -0.71
C THR A 158 1.83 -11.26 -0.96
N SER A 159 3.10 -11.37 -1.39
CA SER A 159 3.74 -12.67 -1.64
C SER A 159 4.16 -13.42 -0.37
N TYR A 160 4.39 -12.70 0.72
CA TYR A 160 4.85 -13.30 1.99
C TYR A 160 3.85 -13.13 3.13
N SER A 161 2.74 -12.44 2.92
CA SER A 161 1.74 -12.24 3.96
C SER A 161 0.93 -13.50 4.22
N THR A 162 0.78 -13.83 5.51
CA THR A 162 -0.10 -14.88 6.02
C THR A 162 -1.34 -14.33 6.71
N VAL A 163 -1.53 -13.02 6.65
CA VAL A 163 -2.74 -12.30 7.06
C VAL A 163 -3.27 -11.50 5.87
N PRO A 164 -4.56 -11.14 5.82
CA PRO A 164 -5.09 -10.24 4.78
C PRO A 164 -4.20 -9.00 4.66
N SER A 165 -3.67 -8.74 3.48
CA SER A 165 -2.67 -7.69 3.28
C SER A 165 -2.96 -6.92 2.00
N VAL A 166 -2.91 -5.60 2.08
CA VAL A 166 -3.16 -4.72 0.94
C VAL A 166 -2.18 -3.56 0.91
N ASP A 167 -1.75 -3.22 -0.29
CA ASP A 167 -1.10 -1.98 -0.64
C ASP A 167 -2.12 -1.12 -1.40
N VAL A 168 -2.38 0.10 -0.90
CA VAL A 168 -3.36 1.02 -1.47
C VAL A 168 -2.65 2.27 -1.96
N GLU A 169 -2.77 2.52 -3.24
CA GLU A 169 -2.36 3.76 -3.88
C GLU A 169 -3.51 4.78 -3.77
N LEU A 170 -3.32 5.82 -2.97
CA LEU A 170 -4.33 6.85 -2.70
C LEU A 170 -4.39 7.95 -3.76
N GLY A 171 -3.61 7.80 -4.80
CA GLY A 171 -3.47 8.71 -5.93
C GLY A 171 -2.08 8.58 -6.55
N ASN A 172 -1.56 9.66 -7.12
CA ASN A 172 -0.21 9.73 -7.67
C ASN A 172 0.46 11.07 -7.36
N ALA A 173 1.61 11.33 -7.97
CA ALA A 173 2.37 12.57 -7.77
C ALA A 173 1.57 13.87 -8.02
N CYS A 174 0.48 13.80 -8.78
CA CYS A 174 -0.41 14.94 -9.07
C CYS A 174 -1.57 15.08 -8.07
N SER A 175 -1.79 14.14 -7.16
CA SER A 175 -2.90 14.16 -6.20
C SER A 175 -2.61 15.01 -4.95
N CYS A 176 -1.57 15.83 -4.97
CA CYS A 176 -1.10 16.57 -3.80
C CYS A 176 -2.14 17.57 -3.24
N LEU A 177 -3.09 18.03 -4.02
CA LEU A 177 -4.15 18.92 -3.58
C LEU A 177 -5.15 18.27 -2.61
N LEU A 178 -5.27 16.95 -2.59
CA LEU A 178 -6.25 16.25 -1.75
C LEU A 178 -5.86 16.23 -0.26
N TYR A 179 -4.57 16.17 0.06
CA TYR A 179 -4.11 16.15 1.45
C TYR A 179 -3.75 17.54 2.00
N THR A 180 -3.60 18.55 1.13
CA THR A 180 -3.38 19.95 1.54
C THR A 180 -4.67 20.72 1.72
N SER A 181 -5.81 20.20 1.27
CA SER A 181 -7.12 20.81 1.50
C SER A 181 -7.43 20.90 3.00
N PRO A 182 -7.80 22.07 3.53
CA PRO A 182 -8.24 22.17 4.91
C PRO A 182 -9.41 21.21 5.19
N SER A 183 -9.36 20.55 6.32
CA SER A 183 -10.49 19.75 6.82
C SER A 183 -11.79 20.57 6.74
N PRO A 184 -12.96 19.94 6.52
CA PRO A 184 -14.25 20.64 6.62
C PRO A 184 -14.42 21.46 7.91
N ARG A 185 -13.73 21.06 9.00
CA ARG A 185 -13.68 21.82 10.26
C ARG A 185 -12.89 23.11 10.18
N ASP A 186 -11.89 23.19 9.30
CA ASP A 186 -11.06 24.39 9.16
C ASP A 186 -11.75 25.43 8.25
N ARG A 187 -12.70 25.00 7.41
CA ARG A 187 -13.53 25.88 6.56
C ARG A 187 -14.68 26.57 7.31
N GLN A 188 -15.00 26.14 8.54
CA GLN A 188 -16.04 26.78 9.38
C GLN A 188 -15.53 27.88 10.28
N LYS A 189 -14.20 28.17 10.25
CA LYS A 189 -13.56 29.20 11.09
C LYS A 189 -13.10 30.43 10.31
N SER A 190 -13.45 30.53 9.03
CA SER A 190 -13.15 31.72 8.19
C SER A 190 -14.41 32.52 7.92
#